data_6774e70e05950d9fd6ced1954fa75c19
#
_entry.id   6774e70e05950d9fd6ced1954fa75c19
#
_cell.length_a   1.000
_cell.length_b   1.000
_cell.length_c   1.000
_cell.angle_alpha   90.00
_cell.angle_beta   90.00
_cell.angle_gamma   90.00
#
_symmetry.space_group_name_H-M   'P 1'
#
loop_
_entity.id
_entity.type
_entity.pdbx_description
1 polymer ?
#
loop_
_entity_poly.entity_id
_entity_poly.type
_entity_poly.pdbx_seq_one_letter_code
_entity_poly.pdbx_strand_id
1 'polypeptide(L)'
;SRVVLAVLGAQDYGIYNIIGGVIVLFSFLNSALSAATQRFLNFNLGKRDYAQASGVFCMSMNVYLILSLIIMVLAETVGIWFVNTQLNIPVSRMNAANWVYQFTIVTFIISLIRIPYNASILAFERMDFYAYTSLGEVVLKLLVVYVLYVSSFDKLIVYAFLYTIVPLLITIIYKVFCTKNFEICRYKRGWNKEIFKNLFGFTGWSLFGSVATMSAQQGLNILINIFCGVTVNAAVGVANQVCAAVNQFVGNFQTAFRPQIIKDFAAGEYDQFYNLIFSASKFSFYMMFVLAFPIMLTIDSILSIWLVKVPLYTNIFCQLILVIMIIEAVASPLWMSVEAR
;
A
#
# COMPACT_ATOMS: atom_id res chain seq x y z
N SER A 1 -3.86 16.45 4.03
CA SER A 1 -3.05 16.79 5.22
C SER A 1 -3.25 18.23 5.67
N ARG A 2 -3.12 19.27 4.79
CA ARG A 2 -3.25 20.70 5.18
C ARG A 2 -4.59 21.03 5.84
N VAL A 3 -5.69 20.55 5.28
CA VAL A 3 -7.04 20.80 5.80
C VAL A 3 -7.25 20.07 7.14
N VAL A 4 -6.78 18.83 7.26
CA VAL A 4 -6.85 18.06 8.52
C VAL A 4 -6.07 18.76 9.62
N LEU A 5 -4.86 19.25 9.33
CA LEU A 5 -4.04 20.02 10.27
C LEU A 5 -4.75 21.32 10.73
N ALA A 6 -5.42 22.01 9.80
CA ALA A 6 -6.16 23.23 10.12
C ALA A 6 -7.38 22.97 11.04
N VAL A 7 -8.04 21.83 10.90
CA VAL A 7 -9.24 21.45 11.67
C VAL A 7 -8.91 20.86 13.04
N LEU A 8 -7.92 19.96 13.09
CA LEU A 8 -7.51 19.28 14.33
C LEU A 8 -6.56 20.14 15.19
N GLY A 9 -5.80 21.03 14.54
CA GLY A 9 -4.67 21.70 15.19
C GLY A 9 -3.41 20.83 15.24
N ALA A 10 -2.27 21.47 15.55
CA ALA A 10 -0.96 20.80 15.50
C ALA A 10 -0.82 19.66 16.53
N GLN A 11 -1.40 19.83 17.72
CA GLN A 11 -1.30 18.86 18.80
C GLN A 11 -2.04 17.57 18.49
N ASP A 12 -3.32 17.63 18.13
CA ASP A 12 -4.15 16.46 17.83
C ASP A 12 -3.71 15.77 16.54
N TYR A 13 -3.30 16.54 15.54
CA TYR A 13 -2.70 16.00 14.32
C TYR A 13 -1.39 15.27 14.60
N GLY A 14 -0.57 15.79 15.54
CA GLY A 14 0.64 15.13 16.01
C GLY A 14 0.35 13.79 16.70
N ILE A 15 -0.63 13.74 17.61
CA ILE A 15 -1.06 12.51 18.29
C ILE A 15 -1.54 11.47 17.26
N TYR A 16 -2.39 11.87 16.31
CA TYR A 16 -2.87 10.99 15.25
C TYR A 16 -1.72 10.39 14.41
N ASN A 17 -0.73 11.21 14.02
CA ASN A 17 0.40 10.75 13.23
C ASN A 17 1.32 9.80 14.00
N ILE A 18 1.60 10.07 15.28
CA ILE A 18 2.43 9.19 16.11
C ILE A 18 1.77 7.82 16.26
N ILE A 19 0.48 7.79 16.60
CA ILE A 19 -0.27 6.54 16.77
C ILE A 19 -0.39 5.80 15.43
N GLY A 20 -0.74 6.52 14.35
CA GLY A 20 -0.79 5.95 13.01
C GLY A 20 0.56 5.40 12.53
N GLY A 21 1.66 6.08 12.88
CA GLY A 21 3.03 5.66 12.56
C GLY A 21 3.38 4.27 13.10
N VAL A 22 2.94 3.94 14.31
CA VAL A 22 3.14 2.59 14.88
C VAL A 22 2.54 1.50 13.97
N ILE A 23 1.37 1.75 13.40
CA ILE A 23 0.68 0.76 12.56
C ILE A 23 1.23 0.76 11.14
N VAL A 24 1.72 1.89 10.63
CA VAL A 24 2.41 1.93 9.33
C VAL A 24 3.63 1.01 9.30
N LEU A 25 4.26 0.76 10.45
CA LEU A 25 5.35 -0.24 10.55
C LEU A 25 4.91 -1.64 10.12
N PHE A 26 3.63 -1.98 10.21
CA PHE A 26 3.11 -3.26 9.75
C PHE A 26 2.62 -3.25 8.29
N SER A 27 2.72 -2.13 7.57
CA SER A 27 2.24 -2.01 6.19
C SER A 27 2.97 -2.94 5.20
N PHE A 28 4.24 -3.30 5.48
CA PHE A 28 4.98 -4.26 4.67
C PHE A 28 4.34 -5.66 4.68
N LEU A 29 3.63 -6.03 5.78
CA LEU A 29 2.87 -7.27 5.82
C LEU A 29 1.76 -7.27 4.77
N ASN A 30 1.00 -6.17 4.64
CA ASN A 30 -0.06 -6.05 3.66
C ASN A 30 0.44 -6.23 2.23
N SER A 31 1.58 -5.64 1.87
CA SER A 31 2.14 -5.75 0.51
C SER A 31 2.61 -7.16 0.19
N ALA A 32 3.34 -7.82 1.09
CA ALA A 32 3.82 -9.18 0.90
C ALA A 32 2.68 -10.20 0.82
N LEU A 33 1.68 -10.08 1.71
CA LEU A 33 0.49 -10.93 1.73
C LEU A 33 -0.35 -10.74 0.46
N SER A 34 -0.53 -9.50 0.00
CA SER A 34 -1.25 -9.18 -1.23
C SER A 34 -0.55 -9.76 -2.46
N ALA A 35 0.78 -9.61 -2.56
CA ALA A 35 1.57 -10.16 -3.65
C ALA A 35 1.44 -11.69 -3.72
N ALA A 36 1.56 -12.38 -2.59
CA ALA A 36 1.42 -13.83 -2.51
C ALA A 36 0.03 -14.29 -2.97
N THR A 37 -1.03 -13.71 -2.40
CA THR A 37 -2.41 -14.09 -2.75
C THR A 37 -2.70 -13.83 -4.22
N GLN A 38 -2.31 -12.67 -4.74
CA GLN A 38 -2.52 -12.33 -6.14
C GLN A 38 -1.77 -13.27 -7.09
N ARG A 39 -0.50 -13.61 -6.78
CA ARG A 39 0.28 -14.56 -7.57
C ARG A 39 -0.41 -15.92 -7.68
N PHE A 40 -0.78 -16.51 -6.54
CA PHE A 40 -1.40 -17.84 -6.55
C PHE A 40 -2.79 -17.84 -7.19
N LEU A 41 -3.59 -16.79 -7.03
CA LEU A 41 -4.87 -16.65 -7.74
C LEU A 41 -4.65 -16.55 -9.25
N ASN A 42 -3.75 -15.68 -9.71
CA ASN A 42 -3.45 -15.51 -11.13
C ASN A 42 -2.94 -16.79 -11.76
N PHE A 43 -2.03 -17.50 -11.07
CA PHE A 43 -1.46 -18.76 -11.56
C PHE A 43 -2.52 -19.86 -11.74
N ASN A 44 -3.41 -20.04 -10.75
CA ASN A 44 -4.46 -21.05 -10.86
C ASN A 44 -5.55 -20.66 -11.87
N LEU A 45 -5.86 -19.35 -11.99
CA LEU A 45 -6.78 -18.86 -13.03
C LEU A 45 -6.20 -19.05 -14.44
N GLY A 46 -4.88 -18.81 -14.62
CA GLY A 46 -4.19 -19.09 -15.88
C GLY A 46 -4.26 -20.55 -16.28
N LYS A 47 -4.13 -21.47 -15.32
CA LYS A 47 -4.34 -22.92 -15.50
C LYS A 47 -5.81 -23.33 -15.63
N ARG A 48 -6.76 -22.40 -15.51
CA ARG A 48 -8.20 -22.65 -15.47
C ARG A 48 -8.62 -23.60 -14.34
N ASP A 49 -7.82 -23.69 -13.27
CA ASP A 49 -8.14 -24.49 -12.08
C ASP A 49 -8.88 -23.62 -11.05
N TYR A 50 -10.18 -23.45 -11.27
CA TYR A 50 -11.05 -22.68 -10.39
C TYR A 50 -11.22 -23.30 -9.01
N ALA A 51 -11.04 -24.63 -8.88
CA ALA A 51 -11.13 -25.33 -7.61
C ALA A 51 -9.94 -24.95 -6.71
N GLN A 52 -8.72 -25.01 -7.26
CA GLN A 52 -7.52 -24.57 -6.56
C GLN A 52 -7.54 -23.05 -6.29
N ALA A 53 -8.01 -22.22 -7.24
CA ALA A 53 -8.16 -20.78 -7.02
C ALA A 53 -9.10 -20.48 -5.84
N SER A 54 -10.25 -21.20 -5.73
CA SER A 54 -11.16 -21.08 -4.58
C SER A 54 -10.48 -21.55 -3.28
N GLY A 55 -9.68 -22.61 -3.33
CA GLY A 55 -8.87 -23.09 -2.20
C GLY A 55 -7.87 -22.03 -1.72
N VAL A 56 -7.17 -21.35 -2.65
CA VAL A 56 -6.25 -20.27 -2.35
C VAL A 56 -6.97 -19.09 -1.70
N PHE A 57 -8.13 -18.68 -2.24
CA PHE A 57 -8.93 -17.59 -1.65
C PHE A 57 -9.36 -17.92 -0.22
N CYS A 58 -9.95 -19.11 0.01
CA CYS A 58 -10.41 -19.54 1.32
C CYS A 58 -9.25 -19.65 2.33
N MET A 59 -8.11 -20.21 1.88
CA MET A 59 -6.93 -20.37 2.72
C MET A 59 -6.30 -19.03 3.09
N SER A 60 -6.17 -18.11 2.14
CA SER A 60 -5.71 -16.74 2.40
C SER A 60 -6.61 -16.05 3.41
N MET A 61 -7.95 -16.17 3.28
CA MET A 61 -8.89 -15.61 4.24
C MET A 61 -8.68 -16.16 5.64
N ASN A 62 -8.51 -17.50 5.79
CA ASN A 62 -8.24 -18.13 7.09
C ASN A 62 -6.94 -17.63 7.71
N VAL A 63 -5.87 -17.57 6.92
CA VAL A 63 -4.55 -17.09 7.38
C VAL A 63 -4.65 -15.63 7.84
N TYR A 64 -5.35 -14.78 7.10
CA TYR A 64 -5.46 -13.35 7.44
C TYR A 64 -6.35 -13.12 8.64
N LEU A 65 -7.40 -13.93 8.84
CA LEU A 65 -8.20 -13.89 10.07
C LEU A 65 -7.36 -14.30 11.29
N ILE A 66 -6.56 -15.36 11.19
CA ILE A 66 -5.65 -15.78 12.27
C ILE A 66 -4.61 -14.69 12.54
N LEU A 67 -4.00 -14.15 11.50
CA LEU A 67 -3.02 -13.08 11.62
C LEU A 67 -3.63 -11.82 12.25
N SER A 68 -4.86 -11.46 11.85
CA SER A 68 -5.62 -10.34 12.44
C SER A 68 -5.85 -10.55 13.94
N LEU A 69 -6.17 -11.78 14.35
CA LEU A 69 -6.33 -12.11 15.76
C LEU A 69 -5.01 -11.99 16.55
N ILE A 70 -3.92 -12.51 16.00
CA ILE A 70 -2.59 -12.40 16.60
C ILE A 70 -2.19 -10.93 16.76
N ILE A 71 -2.35 -10.13 15.69
CA ILE A 71 -2.01 -8.70 15.72
C ILE A 71 -2.91 -7.96 16.70
N MET A 72 -4.20 -8.29 16.77
CA MET A 72 -5.11 -7.71 17.75
C MET A 72 -4.64 -7.98 19.17
N VAL A 73 -4.29 -9.22 19.51
CA VAL A 73 -3.77 -9.58 20.84
C VAL A 73 -2.47 -8.84 21.16
N LEU A 74 -1.54 -8.77 20.22
CA LEU A 74 -0.27 -8.04 20.40
C LEU A 74 -0.50 -6.53 20.56
N ALA A 75 -1.43 -5.97 19.80
CA ALA A 75 -1.79 -4.57 19.90
C ALA A 75 -2.44 -4.26 21.26
N GLU A 76 -3.39 -5.10 21.72
CA GLU A 76 -4.07 -4.90 23.03
C GLU A 76 -3.17 -5.16 24.24
N THR A 77 -2.05 -5.85 24.07
CA THR A 77 -1.09 -6.10 25.16
C THR A 77 0.09 -5.13 25.08
N VAL A 78 1.01 -5.39 24.15
CA VAL A 78 2.27 -4.63 24.00
C VAL A 78 1.99 -3.21 23.50
N GLY A 79 1.07 -3.08 22.55
CA GLY A 79 0.80 -1.79 21.90
C GLY A 79 0.11 -0.78 22.84
N ILE A 80 -0.88 -1.19 23.62
CA ILE A 80 -1.51 -0.32 24.63
C ILE A 80 -0.50 0.09 25.70
N TRP A 81 0.31 -0.85 26.16
CA TRP A 81 1.40 -0.54 27.09
C TRP A 81 2.33 0.52 26.51
N PHE A 82 2.77 0.35 25.25
CA PHE A 82 3.66 1.29 24.58
C PHE A 82 3.04 2.69 24.45
N VAL A 83 1.78 2.78 24.01
CA VAL A 83 1.07 4.06 23.84
C VAL A 83 0.92 4.81 25.18
N ASN A 84 0.61 4.09 26.27
CA ASN A 84 0.36 4.72 27.56
C ASN A 84 1.62 5.02 28.38
N THR A 85 2.76 4.35 28.09
CA THR A 85 3.97 4.49 28.93
C THR A 85 5.16 5.12 28.21
N GLN A 86 5.28 4.92 26.88
CA GLN A 86 6.47 5.35 26.14
C GLN A 86 6.21 6.61 25.29
N LEU A 87 4.96 6.91 24.95
CA LEU A 87 4.63 8.08 24.15
C LEU A 87 4.37 9.30 25.03
N ASN A 88 5.00 10.42 24.68
CA ASN A 88 4.78 11.69 25.36
C ASN A 88 3.46 12.35 24.90
N ILE A 89 2.33 11.83 25.39
CA ILE A 89 1.00 12.36 25.11
C ILE A 89 0.50 13.10 26.35
N PRO A 90 -0.02 14.35 26.20
CA PRO A 90 -0.60 15.09 27.33
C PRO A 90 -1.71 14.29 28.03
N VAL A 91 -1.72 14.28 29.35
CA VAL A 91 -2.69 13.51 30.17
C VAL A 91 -4.13 13.85 29.81
N SER A 92 -4.42 15.13 29.50
CA SER A 92 -5.75 15.58 29.05
C SER A 92 -6.22 14.96 27.73
N ARG A 93 -5.29 14.50 26.87
CA ARG A 93 -5.58 13.90 25.56
C ARG A 93 -5.38 12.38 25.50
N MET A 94 -4.93 11.77 26.60
CA MET A 94 -4.63 10.34 26.65
C MET A 94 -5.86 9.46 26.32
N ASN A 95 -7.04 9.84 26.80
CA ASN A 95 -8.28 9.11 26.48
C ASN A 95 -8.58 9.17 24.96
N ALA A 96 -8.48 10.35 24.35
CA ALA A 96 -8.65 10.52 22.92
C ALA A 96 -7.60 9.72 22.12
N ALA A 97 -6.34 9.70 22.57
CA ALA A 97 -5.26 8.93 21.99
C ALA A 97 -5.55 7.41 22.02
N ASN A 98 -6.05 6.88 23.13
CA ASN A 98 -6.45 5.48 23.24
C ASN A 98 -7.60 5.12 22.26
N TRP A 99 -8.61 5.99 22.09
CA TRP A 99 -9.66 5.78 21.09
C TRP A 99 -9.10 5.79 19.66
N VAL A 100 -8.22 6.74 19.34
CA VAL A 100 -7.53 6.78 18.03
C VAL A 100 -6.76 5.50 17.79
N TYR A 101 -6.06 5.00 18.81
CA TYR A 101 -5.30 3.75 18.75
C TYR A 101 -6.22 2.56 18.42
N GLN A 102 -7.34 2.41 19.12
CA GLN A 102 -8.31 1.35 18.87
C GLN A 102 -8.88 1.41 17.45
N PHE A 103 -9.31 2.58 16.98
CA PHE A 103 -9.79 2.77 15.62
C PHE A 103 -8.72 2.44 14.58
N THR A 104 -7.47 2.74 14.86
CA THR A 104 -6.37 2.46 13.93
C THR A 104 -6.08 0.96 13.85
N ILE A 105 -6.14 0.21 14.96
CA ILE A 105 -6.04 -1.26 14.96
C ILE A 105 -7.18 -1.87 14.13
N VAL A 106 -8.42 -1.44 14.37
CA VAL A 106 -9.59 -1.91 13.62
C VAL A 106 -9.41 -1.64 12.11
N THR A 107 -8.94 -0.45 11.75
CA THR A 107 -8.64 -0.09 10.35
C THR A 107 -7.60 -1.03 9.73
N PHE A 108 -6.56 -1.37 10.47
CA PHE A 108 -5.52 -2.30 9.99
C PHE A 108 -6.09 -3.71 9.79
N ILE A 109 -6.88 -4.23 10.74
CA ILE A 109 -7.55 -5.54 10.61
C ILE A 109 -8.48 -5.57 9.39
N ILE A 110 -9.26 -4.51 9.17
CA ILE A 110 -10.11 -4.37 7.99
C ILE A 110 -9.27 -4.43 6.71
N SER A 111 -8.09 -3.79 6.70
CA SER A 111 -7.19 -3.80 5.55
C SER A 111 -6.67 -5.22 5.23
N LEU A 112 -6.35 -6.03 6.24
CA LEU A 112 -5.95 -7.44 6.06
C LEU A 112 -7.09 -8.28 5.47
N ILE A 113 -8.30 -8.14 5.99
CA ILE A 113 -9.47 -8.88 5.50
C ILE A 113 -9.83 -8.49 4.07
N ARG A 114 -9.52 -7.26 3.64
CA ARG A 114 -9.74 -6.77 2.27
C ARG A 114 -8.78 -7.40 1.26
N ILE A 115 -7.59 -7.85 1.66
CA ILE A 115 -6.55 -8.34 0.74
C ILE A 115 -7.04 -9.43 -0.21
N PRO A 116 -7.68 -10.55 0.24
CA PRO A 116 -8.13 -11.60 -0.68
C PRO A 116 -9.14 -11.11 -1.72
N TYR A 117 -10.05 -10.22 -1.33
CA TYR A 117 -11.03 -9.63 -2.25
C TYR A 117 -10.36 -8.73 -3.29
N ASN A 118 -9.44 -7.85 -2.84
CA ASN A 118 -8.67 -6.99 -3.73
C ASN A 118 -7.83 -7.80 -4.72
N ALA A 119 -7.13 -8.83 -4.23
CA ALA A 119 -6.35 -9.75 -5.06
C ALA A 119 -7.23 -10.45 -6.10
N SER A 120 -8.47 -10.84 -5.74
CA SER A 120 -9.42 -11.45 -6.66
C SER A 120 -9.89 -10.48 -7.75
N ILE A 121 -10.21 -9.21 -7.40
CA ILE A 121 -10.60 -8.19 -8.37
C ILE A 121 -9.49 -7.97 -9.41
N LEU A 122 -8.24 -7.85 -8.94
CA LEU A 122 -7.08 -7.71 -9.81
C LEU A 122 -6.84 -8.98 -10.65
N ALA A 123 -6.99 -10.17 -10.06
CA ALA A 123 -6.81 -11.45 -10.76
C ALA A 123 -7.86 -11.69 -11.86
N PHE A 124 -9.08 -11.19 -11.69
CA PHE A 124 -10.11 -11.18 -12.71
C PHE A 124 -10.07 -9.94 -13.62
N GLU A 125 -9.02 -9.12 -13.51
CA GLU A 125 -8.74 -7.95 -14.35
C GLU A 125 -9.88 -6.90 -14.34
N ARG A 126 -10.68 -6.84 -13.25
CA ARG A 126 -11.75 -5.85 -13.11
C ARG A 126 -11.17 -4.50 -12.64
N MET A 127 -10.28 -3.95 -13.49
CA MET A 127 -9.61 -2.68 -13.24
C MET A 127 -10.59 -1.50 -13.23
N ASP A 128 -11.70 -1.62 -13.95
CA ASP A 128 -12.83 -0.68 -13.92
C ASP A 128 -13.37 -0.52 -12.49
N PHE A 129 -13.71 -1.63 -11.85
CA PHE A 129 -14.23 -1.64 -10.49
C PHE A 129 -13.18 -1.16 -9.48
N TYR A 130 -11.92 -1.58 -9.64
CA TYR A 130 -10.82 -1.12 -8.81
C TYR A 130 -10.64 0.41 -8.87
N ALA A 131 -10.68 0.98 -10.08
CA ALA A 131 -10.54 2.43 -10.28
C ALA A 131 -11.70 3.22 -9.66
N TYR A 132 -12.96 2.81 -9.91
CA TYR A 132 -14.12 3.49 -9.33
C TYR A 132 -14.16 3.42 -7.82
N THR A 133 -13.84 2.27 -7.24
CA THR A 133 -13.81 2.12 -5.77
C THR A 133 -12.67 2.89 -5.13
N SER A 134 -11.50 2.98 -5.78
CA SER A 134 -10.37 3.79 -5.31
C SER A 134 -10.71 5.28 -5.33
N LEU A 135 -11.35 5.77 -6.39
CA LEU A 135 -11.85 7.16 -6.46
C LEU A 135 -12.90 7.42 -5.37
N GLY A 136 -13.85 6.49 -5.20
CA GLY A 136 -14.86 6.56 -4.14
C GLY A 136 -14.23 6.64 -2.74
N GLU A 137 -13.19 5.85 -2.48
CA GLU A 137 -12.46 5.89 -1.20
C GLU A 137 -11.82 7.27 -0.96
N VAL A 138 -11.22 7.88 -1.99
CA VAL A 138 -10.63 9.22 -1.88
C VAL A 138 -11.71 10.28 -1.61
N VAL A 139 -12.83 10.23 -2.33
CA VAL A 139 -13.95 11.17 -2.13
C VAL A 139 -14.54 11.03 -0.73
N LEU A 140 -14.75 9.79 -0.24
CA LEU A 140 -15.23 9.55 1.12
C LEU A 140 -14.27 10.08 2.17
N LYS A 141 -12.95 9.88 2.01
CA LYS A 141 -11.93 10.45 2.90
C LYS A 141 -11.93 11.99 2.90
N LEU A 142 -12.20 12.63 1.77
CA LEU A 142 -12.38 14.07 1.71
C LEU A 142 -13.65 14.51 2.44
N LEU A 143 -14.77 13.81 2.25
CA LEU A 143 -16.03 14.10 2.95
C LEU A 143 -15.86 14.01 4.48
N VAL A 144 -15.11 13.03 4.98
CA VAL A 144 -14.78 12.91 6.41
C VAL A 144 -14.18 14.23 6.94
N VAL A 145 -13.28 14.85 6.19
CA VAL A 145 -12.65 16.11 6.62
C VAL A 145 -13.66 17.27 6.69
N TYR A 146 -14.63 17.30 5.74
CA TYR A 146 -15.70 18.33 5.78
C TYR A 146 -16.68 18.11 6.96
N VAL A 147 -17.02 16.84 7.25
CA VAL A 147 -17.88 16.53 8.41
C VAL A 147 -17.25 16.97 9.73
N LEU A 148 -15.93 16.97 9.85
CA LEU A 148 -15.23 17.46 11.03
C LEU A 148 -15.46 18.96 11.30
N TYR A 149 -15.68 19.76 10.27
CA TYR A 149 -15.97 21.19 10.45
C TYR A 149 -17.27 21.43 11.20
N VAL A 150 -18.25 20.57 11.00
CA VAL A 150 -19.61 20.70 11.56
C VAL A 150 -19.73 19.97 12.90
N SER A 151 -18.79 19.08 13.23
CA SER A 151 -18.83 18.28 14.45
C SER A 151 -18.58 19.13 15.71
N SER A 152 -19.46 19.01 16.70
CA SER A 152 -19.35 19.57 18.05
C SER A 152 -18.66 18.63 19.06
N PHE A 153 -18.41 17.37 18.67
CA PHE A 153 -17.70 16.40 19.49
C PHE A 153 -16.17 16.54 19.38
N ASP A 154 -15.44 15.79 20.19
CA ASP A 154 -13.97 15.74 20.09
C ASP A 154 -13.53 15.38 18.67
N LYS A 155 -12.95 16.35 17.99
CA LYS A 155 -12.60 16.26 16.57
C LYS A 155 -11.60 15.14 16.27
N LEU A 156 -10.70 14.84 17.21
CA LEU A 156 -9.70 13.78 17.05
C LEU A 156 -10.35 12.40 17.05
N ILE A 157 -11.26 12.15 17.98
CA ILE A 157 -12.00 10.88 18.08
C ILE A 157 -12.91 10.70 16.87
N VAL A 158 -13.68 11.75 16.49
CA VAL A 158 -14.58 11.73 15.34
C VAL A 158 -13.80 11.48 14.05
N TYR A 159 -12.64 12.11 13.89
CA TYR A 159 -11.78 11.88 12.74
C TYR A 159 -11.35 10.42 12.64
N ALA A 160 -10.81 9.85 13.69
CA ALA A 160 -10.35 8.46 13.71
C ALA A 160 -11.51 7.47 13.45
N PHE A 161 -12.66 7.71 14.03
CA PHE A 161 -13.87 6.91 13.82
C PHE A 161 -14.34 6.93 12.37
N LEU A 162 -14.54 8.13 11.80
CA LEU A 162 -14.99 8.27 10.43
C LEU A 162 -13.94 7.73 9.43
N TYR A 163 -12.66 7.95 9.72
CA TYR A 163 -11.57 7.43 8.90
C TYR A 163 -11.50 5.90 8.91
N THR A 164 -12.01 5.23 9.96
CA THR A 164 -12.16 3.78 10.05
C THR A 164 -13.41 3.27 9.29
N ILE A 165 -14.50 4.05 9.28
CA ILE A 165 -15.72 3.67 8.56
C ILE A 165 -15.46 3.57 7.05
N VAL A 166 -14.65 4.45 6.48
CA VAL A 166 -14.38 4.44 5.03
C VAL A 166 -13.81 3.11 4.55
N PRO A 167 -12.68 2.58 5.06
CA PRO A 167 -12.17 1.28 4.62
C PRO A 167 -13.12 0.12 4.96
N LEU A 168 -13.95 0.25 6.01
CA LEU A 168 -14.98 -0.74 6.33
C LEU A 168 -16.04 -0.80 5.21
N LEU A 169 -16.59 0.34 4.80
CA LEU A 169 -17.55 0.43 3.70
C LEU A 169 -16.95 -0.11 2.40
N ILE A 170 -15.74 0.31 2.06
CA ILE A 170 -15.05 -0.18 0.85
C ILE A 170 -14.86 -1.70 0.93
N THR A 171 -14.47 -2.26 2.07
CA THR A 171 -14.30 -3.71 2.24
C THR A 171 -15.64 -4.46 2.07
N ILE A 172 -16.73 -3.90 2.56
CA ILE A 172 -18.08 -4.48 2.36
C ILE A 172 -18.45 -4.45 0.87
N ILE A 173 -18.18 -3.35 0.17
CA ILE A 173 -18.42 -3.22 -1.28
C ILE A 173 -17.60 -4.27 -2.04
N TYR A 174 -16.31 -4.43 -1.72
CA TYR A 174 -15.43 -5.46 -2.31
C TYR A 174 -15.98 -6.88 -2.07
N LYS A 175 -16.36 -7.18 -0.82
CA LYS A 175 -16.94 -8.48 -0.46
C LYS A 175 -18.21 -8.76 -1.25
N VAL A 176 -19.16 -7.82 -1.29
CA VAL A 176 -20.44 -7.99 -2.00
C VAL A 176 -20.20 -8.17 -3.50
N PHE A 177 -19.33 -7.36 -4.09
CA PHE A 177 -19.00 -7.48 -5.51
C PHE A 177 -18.35 -8.81 -5.84
N CYS A 178 -17.32 -9.22 -5.08
CA CYS A 178 -16.61 -10.48 -5.32
C CYS A 178 -17.50 -11.71 -5.14
N THR A 179 -18.32 -11.74 -4.09
CA THR A 179 -19.19 -12.90 -3.82
C THR A 179 -20.33 -13.04 -4.83
N LYS A 180 -20.77 -11.94 -5.47
CA LYS A 180 -21.78 -11.95 -6.52
C LYS A 180 -21.23 -12.33 -7.88
N ASN A 181 -20.02 -11.86 -8.23
CA ASN A 181 -19.48 -11.98 -9.58
C ASN A 181 -18.46 -13.12 -9.73
N PHE A 182 -17.84 -13.58 -8.65
CA PHE A 182 -16.79 -14.59 -8.70
C PHE A 182 -17.13 -15.77 -7.80
N GLU A 183 -17.37 -16.95 -8.38
CA GLU A 183 -17.68 -18.15 -7.62
C GLU A 183 -16.55 -18.59 -6.68
N ILE A 184 -15.29 -18.31 -7.05
CA ILE A 184 -14.12 -18.61 -6.23
C ILE A 184 -14.09 -17.85 -4.90
N CYS A 185 -14.77 -16.69 -4.82
CA CYS A 185 -14.84 -15.85 -3.63
C CYS A 185 -15.92 -16.27 -2.63
N ARG A 186 -16.65 -17.36 -2.89
CA ARG A 186 -17.57 -17.95 -1.92
C ARG A 186 -16.77 -18.69 -0.86
N TYR A 187 -16.67 -18.10 0.32
CA TYR A 187 -15.91 -18.67 1.41
C TYR A 187 -16.46 -20.05 1.84
N LYS A 188 -15.59 -21.04 1.80
CA LYS A 188 -15.86 -22.41 2.31
C LYS A 188 -14.87 -22.69 3.44
N ARG A 189 -15.40 -23.05 4.59
CA ARG A 189 -14.57 -23.41 5.74
C ARG A 189 -13.80 -24.71 5.42
N GLY A 190 -12.48 -24.63 5.47
CA GLY A 190 -11.60 -25.78 5.21
C GLY A 190 -10.14 -25.39 5.44
N TRP A 191 -9.29 -26.38 5.64
CA TRP A 191 -7.85 -26.21 5.80
C TRP A 191 -7.12 -27.15 4.84
N ASN A 192 -6.34 -26.58 3.92
CA ASN A 192 -5.51 -27.33 3.00
C ASN A 192 -4.04 -27.07 3.34
N LYS A 193 -3.35 -28.10 3.86
CA LYS A 193 -1.95 -27.99 4.29
C LYS A 193 -0.99 -27.68 3.15
N GLU A 194 -1.25 -28.16 1.96
CA GLU A 194 -0.40 -27.94 0.79
C GLU A 194 -0.48 -26.46 0.34
N ILE A 195 -1.71 -25.94 0.17
CA ILE A 195 -1.93 -24.53 -0.18
C ILE A 195 -1.34 -23.63 0.90
N PHE A 196 -1.54 -23.97 2.19
CA PHE A 196 -0.95 -23.22 3.31
C PHE A 196 0.58 -23.17 3.22
N LYS A 197 1.23 -24.32 3.03
CA LYS A 197 2.68 -24.41 2.94
C LYS A 197 3.24 -23.56 1.80
N ASN A 198 2.59 -23.61 0.64
CA ASN A 198 3.00 -22.85 -0.53
C ASN A 198 2.81 -21.33 -0.33
N LEU A 199 1.64 -20.91 0.17
CA LEU A 199 1.35 -19.51 0.50
C LEU A 199 2.32 -18.98 1.56
N PHE A 200 2.51 -19.72 2.64
CA PHE A 200 3.36 -19.31 3.75
C PHE A 200 4.83 -19.25 3.35
N GLY A 201 5.31 -20.22 2.56
CA GLY A 201 6.68 -20.23 2.05
C GLY A 201 6.96 -19.03 1.16
N PHE A 202 6.10 -18.76 0.18
CA PHE A 202 6.24 -17.60 -0.70
C PHE A 202 6.11 -16.27 0.07
N THR A 203 5.12 -16.18 0.98
CA THR A 203 4.94 -14.98 1.81
C THR A 203 6.16 -14.73 2.67
N GLY A 204 6.76 -15.76 3.27
CA GLY A 204 7.96 -15.63 4.10
C GLY A 204 9.14 -15.05 3.31
N TRP A 205 9.41 -15.55 2.11
CA TRP A 205 10.45 -15.00 1.24
C TRP A 205 10.12 -13.58 0.78
N SER A 206 8.86 -13.31 0.44
CA SER A 206 8.40 -11.97 0.04
C SER A 206 8.52 -10.97 1.21
N LEU A 207 8.21 -11.39 2.44
CA LEU A 207 8.41 -10.58 3.64
C LEU A 207 9.88 -10.27 3.88
N PHE A 208 10.74 -11.28 3.78
CA PHE A 208 12.18 -11.09 3.92
C PHE A 208 12.71 -10.07 2.89
N GLY A 209 12.31 -10.19 1.63
CA GLY A 209 12.64 -9.24 0.58
C GLY A 209 12.13 -7.82 0.88
N SER A 210 10.89 -7.69 1.36
CA SER A 210 10.30 -6.40 1.72
C SER A 210 11.02 -5.74 2.90
N VAL A 211 11.36 -6.52 3.93
CA VAL A 211 12.13 -6.04 5.09
C VAL A 211 13.54 -5.61 4.65
N ALA A 212 14.21 -6.40 3.81
CA ALA A 212 15.53 -6.06 3.28
C ALA A 212 15.50 -4.74 2.49
N THR A 213 14.50 -4.54 1.63
CA THR A 213 14.32 -3.31 0.85
C THR A 213 14.05 -2.11 1.76
N MET A 214 13.14 -2.24 2.73
CA MET A 214 12.89 -1.18 3.72
C MET A 214 14.12 -0.84 4.53
N SER A 215 14.85 -1.86 5.00
CA SER A 215 16.08 -1.67 5.77
C SER A 215 17.16 -0.98 4.94
N ALA A 216 17.30 -1.31 3.66
CA ALA A 216 18.22 -0.64 2.76
C ALA A 216 17.86 0.84 2.57
N GLN A 217 16.57 1.16 2.37
CA GLN A 217 16.12 2.55 2.23
C GLN A 217 16.31 3.36 3.52
N GLN A 218 15.95 2.81 4.67
CA GLN A 218 16.13 3.48 5.96
C GLN A 218 17.61 3.56 6.34
N GLY A 219 18.39 2.52 6.06
CA GLY A 219 19.84 2.53 6.24
C GLY A 219 20.52 3.62 5.42
N LEU A 220 20.11 3.78 4.14
CA LEU A 220 20.61 4.87 3.30
C LEU A 220 20.28 6.25 3.88
N ASN A 221 19.05 6.46 4.37
CA ASN A 221 18.65 7.71 5.01
C ASN A 221 19.52 8.01 6.26
N ILE A 222 19.81 6.98 7.07
CA ILE A 222 20.67 7.12 8.24
C ILE A 222 22.10 7.47 7.83
N LEU A 223 22.65 6.77 6.84
CA LEU A 223 24.00 7.04 6.31
C LEU A 223 24.12 8.46 5.74
N ILE A 224 23.15 8.90 4.95
CA ILE A 224 23.11 10.28 4.43
C ILE A 224 23.08 11.27 5.59
N ASN A 225 22.29 11.02 6.63
CA ASN A 225 22.21 11.90 7.79
C ASN A 225 23.56 11.98 8.53
N ILE A 226 24.21 10.83 8.77
CA ILE A 226 25.49 10.77 9.51
C ILE A 226 26.63 11.43 8.71
N PHE A 227 26.75 11.14 7.43
CA PHE A 227 27.91 11.57 6.63
C PHE A 227 27.69 12.91 5.91
N CYS A 228 26.45 13.25 5.52
CA CYS A 228 26.13 14.43 4.73
C CYS A 228 25.32 15.49 5.53
N GLY A 229 24.84 15.11 6.72
CA GLY A 229 24.10 16.00 7.60
C GLY A 229 22.61 16.12 7.29
N VAL A 230 21.90 16.81 8.19
CA VAL A 230 20.43 16.92 8.19
C VAL A 230 19.89 17.64 6.95
N THR A 231 20.59 18.65 6.44
CA THR A 231 20.16 19.44 5.29
C THR A 231 20.11 18.60 4.01
N VAL A 232 21.13 17.76 3.78
CA VAL A 232 21.17 16.87 2.62
C VAL A 232 20.11 15.76 2.75
N ASN A 233 19.93 15.23 3.96
CA ASN A 233 18.89 14.24 4.21
C ASN A 233 17.48 14.81 3.96
N ALA A 234 17.23 16.06 4.36
CA ALA A 234 15.98 16.75 4.04
C ALA A 234 15.79 16.94 2.52
N ALA A 235 16.85 17.28 1.79
CA ALA A 235 16.82 17.41 0.34
C ALA A 235 16.45 16.10 -0.36
N VAL A 236 17.03 14.97 0.06
CA VAL A 236 16.71 13.63 -0.45
C VAL A 236 15.26 13.26 -0.09
N GLY A 237 14.80 13.57 1.13
CA GLY A 237 13.42 13.33 1.56
C GLY A 237 12.39 14.05 0.68
N VAL A 238 12.65 15.33 0.36
CA VAL A 238 11.80 16.11 -0.57
C VAL A 238 11.85 15.52 -1.98
N ALA A 239 13.03 15.18 -2.48
CA ALA A 239 13.20 14.56 -3.79
C ALA A 239 12.41 13.26 -3.91
N ASN A 240 12.48 12.39 -2.89
CA ASN A 240 11.71 11.16 -2.84
C ASN A 240 10.19 11.41 -2.88
N GLN A 241 9.68 12.48 -2.26
CA GLN A 241 8.24 12.78 -2.31
C GLN A 241 7.79 13.18 -3.73
N VAL A 242 8.55 14.01 -4.43
CA VAL A 242 8.27 14.39 -5.83
C VAL A 242 8.26 13.14 -6.71
N CYS A 243 9.32 12.33 -6.59
CA CYS A 243 9.52 11.15 -7.41
C CYS A 243 8.47 10.06 -7.11
N ALA A 244 8.05 9.90 -5.86
CA ALA A 244 6.99 8.98 -5.50
C ALA A 244 5.64 9.31 -6.16
N ALA A 245 5.33 10.60 -6.33
CA ALA A 245 4.12 11.02 -7.03
C ALA A 245 4.14 10.59 -8.50
N VAL A 246 5.28 10.74 -9.19
CA VAL A 246 5.46 10.29 -10.60
C VAL A 246 5.39 8.78 -10.69
N ASN A 247 6.09 8.09 -9.78
CA ASN A 247 6.13 6.62 -9.76
C ASN A 247 4.75 5.99 -9.53
N GLN A 248 3.89 6.65 -8.75
CA GLN A 248 2.53 6.16 -8.50
C GLN A 248 1.71 6.01 -9.78
N PHE A 249 1.86 6.93 -10.75
CA PHE A 249 1.15 6.83 -12.04
C PHE A 249 1.63 5.61 -12.84
N VAL A 250 2.94 5.46 -12.99
CA VAL A 250 3.52 4.35 -13.76
C VAL A 250 3.29 3.01 -13.06
N GLY A 251 3.41 2.97 -11.74
CA GLY A 251 3.15 1.77 -10.94
C GLY A 251 1.70 1.28 -11.04
N ASN A 252 0.73 2.19 -11.06
CA ASN A 252 -0.68 1.82 -11.28
C ASN A 252 -0.90 1.21 -12.66
N PHE A 253 -0.26 1.76 -13.69
CA PHE A 253 -0.29 1.21 -15.05
C PHE A 253 0.35 -0.18 -15.10
N GLN A 254 1.51 -0.36 -14.50
CA GLN A 254 2.21 -1.66 -14.45
C GLN A 254 1.40 -2.72 -13.71
N THR A 255 0.67 -2.35 -12.65
CA THR A 255 -0.19 -3.27 -11.90
C THR A 255 -1.24 -3.93 -12.78
N ALA A 256 -1.70 -3.26 -13.85
CA ALA A 256 -2.69 -3.81 -14.78
C ALA A 256 -2.17 -4.99 -15.61
N PHE A 257 -0.86 -5.06 -15.91
CA PHE A 257 -0.26 -6.14 -16.69
C PHE A 257 0.11 -7.38 -15.86
N ARG A 258 0.34 -7.20 -14.57
CA ARG A 258 0.80 -8.27 -13.67
C ARG A 258 -0.07 -9.52 -13.70
N PRO A 259 -1.42 -9.44 -13.62
CA PRO A 259 -2.28 -10.62 -13.67
C PRO A 259 -2.11 -11.40 -14.97
N GLN A 260 -2.07 -10.68 -16.11
CA GLN A 260 -1.98 -11.33 -17.41
C GLN A 260 -0.64 -12.00 -17.63
N ILE A 261 0.48 -11.36 -17.24
CA ILE A 261 1.83 -11.96 -17.31
C ILE A 261 1.87 -13.30 -16.55
N ILE A 262 1.29 -13.35 -15.35
CA ILE A 262 1.29 -14.59 -14.54
C ILE A 262 0.37 -15.65 -15.16
N LYS A 263 -0.77 -15.26 -15.72
CA LYS A 263 -1.71 -16.18 -16.38
C LYS A 263 -1.13 -16.80 -17.65
N ASP A 264 -0.53 -16.00 -18.53
CA ASP A 264 0.08 -16.46 -19.77
C ASP A 264 1.20 -17.46 -19.48
N PHE A 265 2.04 -17.18 -18.48
CA PHE A 265 3.05 -18.12 -18.01
C PHE A 265 2.42 -19.42 -17.49
N ALA A 266 1.38 -19.36 -16.66
CA ALA A 266 0.71 -20.50 -16.08
C ALA A 266 -0.03 -21.36 -17.13
N ALA A 267 -0.53 -20.73 -18.20
CA ALA A 267 -1.17 -21.38 -19.34
C ALA A 267 -0.17 -22.02 -20.32
N GLY A 268 1.14 -21.70 -20.20
CA GLY A 268 2.17 -22.14 -21.13
C GLY A 268 2.22 -21.36 -22.45
N GLU A 269 1.55 -20.22 -22.51
CA GLU A 269 1.49 -19.33 -23.68
C GLU A 269 2.72 -18.39 -23.75
N TYR A 270 3.91 -18.98 -23.91
CA TYR A 270 5.18 -18.25 -23.77
C TYR A 270 5.37 -17.14 -24.80
N ASP A 271 4.86 -17.26 -26.00
CA ASP A 271 4.96 -16.20 -27.00
C ASP A 271 4.18 -14.94 -26.57
N GLN A 272 2.97 -15.12 -26.06
CA GLN A 272 2.16 -14.03 -25.52
C GLN A 272 2.82 -13.43 -24.27
N PHE A 273 3.33 -14.28 -23.38
CA PHE A 273 4.04 -13.90 -22.19
C PHE A 273 5.26 -12.97 -22.50
N TYR A 274 6.14 -13.37 -23.42
CA TYR A 274 7.29 -12.53 -23.78
C TYR A 274 6.87 -11.23 -24.50
N ASN A 275 5.93 -11.30 -25.44
CA ASN A 275 5.42 -10.12 -26.12
C ASN A 275 4.80 -9.11 -25.16
N LEU A 276 4.06 -9.59 -24.15
CA LEU A 276 3.47 -8.74 -23.14
C LEU A 276 4.53 -8.07 -22.25
N ILE A 277 5.57 -8.81 -21.82
CA ILE A 277 6.66 -8.24 -21.02
C ILE A 277 7.38 -7.13 -21.79
N PHE A 278 7.76 -7.39 -23.07
CA PHE A 278 8.44 -6.37 -23.89
C PHE A 278 7.54 -5.15 -24.11
N SER A 279 6.28 -5.35 -24.40
CA SER A 279 5.32 -4.27 -24.60
C SER A 279 5.12 -3.46 -23.32
N ALA A 280 4.92 -4.13 -22.18
CA ALA A 280 4.77 -3.49 -20.88
C ALA A 280 6.03 -2.69 -20.49
N SER A 281 7.23 -3.23 -20.71
CA SER A 281 8.49 -2.51 -20.47
C SER A 281 8.63 -1.27 -21.34
N LYS A 282 8.32 -1.39 -22.64
CA LYS A 282 8.37 -0.28 -23.59
C LYS A 282 7.38 0.83 -23.23
N PHE A 283 6.13 0.48 -22.93
CA PHE A 283 5.11 1.47 -22.56
C PHE A 283 5.39 2.09 -21.19
N SER A 284 5.88 1.32 -20.21
CA SER A 284 6.32 1.85 -18.92
C SER A 284 7.45 2.88 -19.07
N PHE A 285 8.42 2.60 -19.93
CA PHE A 285 9.48 3.54 -20.25
C PHE A 285 8.92 4.83 -20.84
N TYR A 286 8.09 4.74 -21.89
CA TYR A 286 7.52 5.93 -22.52
C TYR A 286 6.68 6.75 -21.54
N MET A 287 5.85 6.10 -20.73
CA MET A 287 5.01 6.77 -19.74
C MET A 287 5.87 7.48 -18.67
N MET A 288 6.90 6.78 -18.17
CA MET A 288 7.83 7.38 -17.21
C MET A 288 8.60 8.54 -17.84
N PHE A 289 9.10 8.39 -19.05
CA PHE A 289 9.85 9.41 -19.76
C PHE A 289 9.01 10.68 -20.02
N VAL A 290 7.78 10.52 -20.50
CA VAL A 290 6.85 11.63 -20.78
C VAL A 290 6.49 12.41 -19.50
N LEU A 291 6.41 11.73 -18.36
CA LEU A 291 6.14 12.39 -17.08
C LEU A 291 7.42 12.98 -16.46
N ALA A 292 8.50 12.21 -16.42
CA ALA A 292 9.72 12.60 -15.73
C ALA A 292 10.50 13.70 -16.45
N PHE A 293 10.60 13.64 -17.80
CA PHE A 293 11.41 14.57 -18.57
C PHE A 293 10.96 16.04 -18.44
N PRO A 294 9.66 16.40 -18.58
CA PRO A 294 9.22 17.76 -18.34
C PRO A 294 9.45 18.21 -16.89
N ILE A 295 9.25 17.31 -15.91
CA ILE A 295 9.47 17.60 -14.49
C ILE A 295 10.97 17.90 -14.26
N MET A 296 11.88 17.13 -14.85
CA MET A 296 13.32 17.38 -14.74
C MET A 296 13.72 18.75 -15.26
N LEU A 297 13.10 19.21 -16.36
CA LEU A 297 13.39 20.52 -16.95
C LEU A 297 12.81 21.68 -16.11
N THR A 298 11.72 21.46 -15.41
CA THR A 298 11.00 22.51 -14.66
C THR A 298 11.10 22.34 -13.15
N ILE A 299 12.02 21.50 -12.68
CA ILE A 299 12.08 21.09 -11.26
C ILE A 299 12.28 22.27 -10.32
N ASP A 300 13.09 23.27 -10.69
CA ASP A 300 13.31 24.46 -9.86
C ASP A 300 12.03 25.28 -9.68
N SER A 301 11.23 25.42 -10.74
CA SER A 301 9.95 26.12 -10.69
C SER A 301 8.93 25.32 -9.84
N ILE A 302 8.87 24.00 -10.01
CA ILE A 302 7.97 23.13 -9.23
C ILE A 302 8.31 23.21 -7.74
N LEU A 303 9.58 23.09 -7.39
CA LEU A 303 10.03 23.15 -6.00
C LEU A 303 9.79 24.54 -5.38
N SER A 304 10.00 25.63 -6.11
CA SER A 304 9.77 26.99 -5.62
C SER A 304 8.29 27.31 -5.37
N ILE A 305 7.38 26.74 -6.18
CA ILE A 305 5.93 26.87 -5.98
C ILE A 305 5.45 26.04 -4.79
N TRP A 306 6.04 24.86 -4.62
CA TRP A 306 5.59 23.92 -3.58
C TRP A 306 6.16 24.21 -2.20
N LEU A 307 7.43 24.65 -2.11
CA LEU A 307 8.16 24.86 -0.87
C LEU A 307 8.47 26.34 -0.63
N VAL A 308 8.34 26.78 0.60
CA VAL A 308 8.74 28.16 1.02
C VAL A 308 10.26 28.33 0.97
N LYS A 309 11.00 27.29 1.34
CA LYS A 309 12.47 27.20 1.22
C LYS A 309 12.84 25.84 0.66
N VAL A 310 13.55 25.84 -0.46
CA VAL A 310 14.06 24.62 -1.10
C VAL A 310 15.41 24.28 -0.44
N PRO A 311 15.58 23.08 0.15
CA PRO A 311 16.87 22.64 0.67
C PRO A 311 17.93 22.57 -0.43
N LEU A 312 19.17 22.84 -0.07
CA LEU A 312 20.31 22.80 -1.00
C LEU A 312 20.41 21.40 -1.64
N TYR A 313 20.71 21.33 -2.93
CA TYR A 313 20.82 20.10 -3.75
C TYR A 313 19.53 19.33 -4.02
N THR A 314 18.35 19.77 -3.58
CA THR A 314 17.08 19.07 -3.81
C THR A 314 16.79 18.86 -5.29
N ASN A 315 17.06 19.86 -6.14
CA ASN A 315 16.89 19.80 -7.59
C ASN A 315 17.74 18.68 -8.23
N ILE A 316 19.01 18.59 -7.85
CA ILE A 316 19.95 17.56 -8.35
C ILE A 316 19.48 16.17 -7.92
N PHE A 317 19.09 15.99 -6.66
CA PHE A 317 18.57 14.71 -6.19
C PHE A 317 17.27 14.31 -6.91
N CYS A 318 16.35 15.25 -7.15
CA CYS A 318 15.15 14.98 -7.94
C CYS A 318 15.50 14.49 -9.36
N GLN A 319 16.41 15.19 -10.05
CA GLN A 319 16.82 14.81 -11.40
C GLN A 319 17.47 13.42 -11.43
N LEU A 320 18.40 13.14 -10.51
CA LEU A 320 19.07 11.84 -10.44
C LEU A 320 18.09 10.69 -10.13
N ILE A 321 17.17 10.88 -9.19
CA ILE A 321 16.18 9.87 -8.85
C ILE A 321 15.22 9.64 -10.02
N LEU A 322 14.79 10.69 -10.73
CA LEU A 322 13.94 10.55 -11.92
C LEU A 322 14.65 9.79 -13.06
N VAL A 323 15.95 10.01 -13.26
CA VAL A 323 16.75 9.20 -14.22
C VAL A 323 16.76 7.72 -13.83
N ILE A 324 17.00 7.42 -12.55
CA ILE A 324 16.97 6.04 -12.05
C ILE A 324 15.59 5.42 -12.28
N MET A 325 14.50 6.15 -12.00
CA MET A 325 13.13 5.67 -12.19
C MET A 325 12.78 5.38 -13.66
N ILE A 326 13.33 6.15 -14.63
CA ILE A 326 13.17 5.86 -16.05
C ILE A 326 13.78 4.50 -16.39
N ILE A 327 14.93 4.17 -15.82
CA ILE A 327 15.60 2.89 -16.02
C ILE A 327 14.82 1.76 -15.32
N GLU A 328 14.40 1.98 -14.08
CA GLU A 328 13.62 1.01 -13.31
C GLU A 328 12.26 0.71 -13.93
N ALA A 329 11.64 1.66 -14.62
CA ALA A 329 10.38 1.45 -15.33
C ALA A 329 10.48 0.34 -16.39
N VAL A 330 11.63 0.16 -17.02
CA VAL A 330 11.89 -0.94 -17.97
C VAL A 330 12.06 -2.27 -17.23
N ALA A 331 12.71 -2.25 -16.07
CA ALA A 331 13.02 -3.46 -15.30
C ALA A 331 11.81 -4.04 -14.57
N SER A 332 10.81 -3.22 -14.22
CA SER A 332 9.66 -3.65 -13.42
C SER A 332 8.86 -4.82 -14.04
N PRO A 333 8.48 -4.83 -15.35
CA PRO A 333 7.81 -5.98 -15.95
C PRO A 333 8.70 -7.24 -16.02
N LEU A 334 10.04 -7.07 -16.10
CA LEU A 334 10.97 -8.19 -16.03
C LEU A 334 10.95 -8.84 -14.62
N TRP A 335 10.86 -8.05 -13.55
CA TRP A 335 10.66 -8.59 -12.21
C TRP A 335 9.34 -9.35 -12.07
N MET A 336 8.24 -8.85 -12.68
CA MET A 336 6.96 -9.56 -12.71
C MET A 336 7.07 -10.93 -13.39
N SER A 337 7.93 -11.07 -14.39
CA SER A 337 8.17 -12.36 -15.04
C SER A 337 8.89 -13.37 -14.14
N VAL A 338 9.75 -12.90 -13.25
CA VAL A 338 10.40 -13.76 -12.24
C VAL A 338 9.39 -14.22 -11.18
N GLU A 339 8.46 -13.35 -10.79
CA GLU A 339 7.38 -13.72 -9.87
C GLU A 339 6.40 -14.75 -10.46
N ALA A 340 6.24 -14.80 -11.79
CA ALA A 340 5.38 -15.76 -12.47
C ALA A 340 5.92 -17.19 -12.39
N ARG A 341 7.24 -17.35 -12.32
CA ARG A 341 7.91 -18.66 -12.15
C ARG A 341 7.78 -19.16 -10.72
#